data_e455afae729a8fbb84b83f11f586f264
#
_entry.id   e455afae729a8fbb84b83f11f586f264
#
_cell.length_a   1.000
_cell.length_b   1.000
_cell.length_c   1.000
_cell.angle_alpha   90.00
_cell.angle_beta   90.00
_cell.angle_gamma   90.00
#
_symmetry.space_group_name_H-M   'P 1'
#
loop_
_entity.id
_entity.type
_entity.pdbx_description
1 polymer ?
#
loop_
_entity_poly.entity_id
_entity_poly.type
_entity_poly.pdbx_seq_one_letter_code
_entity_poly.pdbx_strand_id
1 'polypeptide(L)'
;FAKEVFRIASPNKSKLIKLFRGKELAFEWKLEDLLKEWNFVSYKMQSLRDNPETAKQEYLFDTDEDRKGLNPKISFEIPKKITSFSSRPSVAILREQGVNGQVEMAAAFDRVGFSCTDVHMTDLIAGRRKLEEFSGLVACGGFSYGDVLGAGEGWATSILYNESLREDFQRFFSRDDVFTLGVCNGCQAIALLSDLIPGSNLWPKFVRNKSEKFEARLIQLLIGKSPSIFFQGMDDSVLPVAVAHGEGQINLGKKEINKLLQKGLVPITYANDEGLTTESYPQNPNGSLSGIAGVTNASGTITLMMPHPERSFLSAQHSWKPENWDEYSPWIKFFLNAREFVN
;
A
#
# COMPACT_ATOMS: atom_id res chain seq x y z
N PHE A 1 11.94 14.32 37.30
CA PHE A 1 12.64 13.67 36.16
C PHE A 1 13.54 14.65 35.37
N ALA A 2 13.28 15.93 35.33
CA ALA A 2 14.06 16.91 34.52
C ALA A 2 15.49 17.21 35.07
N LYS A 3 15.86 16.75 36.26
CA LYS A 3 17.15 17.07 36.91
C LYS A 3 18.34 16.21 36.44
N GLU A 4 18.09 15.15 35.65
CA GLU A 4 19.13 14.18 35.24
C GLU A 4 19.27 14.05 33.71
N VAL A 5 18.87 15.08 32.94
CA VAL A 5 19.03 15.07 31.49
C VAL A 5 20.34 15.77 31.11
N PHE A 6 21.23 15.01 30.48
CA PHE A 6 22.52 15.52 30.03
C PHE A 6 22.57 15.48 28.49
N ARG A 7 23.06 16.54 27.87
CA ARG A 7 23.38 16.54 26.45
C ARG A 7 24.69 15.77 26.25
N ILE A 8 24.59 14.58 25.67
CA ILE A 8 25.74 13.70 25.43
C ILE A 8 26.34 13.82 24.04
N ALA A 9 25.55 14.30 23.02
CA ALA A 9 26.00 14.41 21.65
C ALA A 9 25.25 15.50 20.87
N SER A 10 25.77 15.85 19.73
CA SER A 10 25.12 16.68 18.70
C SER A 10 25.23 15.99 17.34
N PRO A 11 24.13 15.85 16.56
CA PRO A 11 24.19 15.34 15.22
C PRO A 11 25.00 16.27 14.31
N ASN A 12 25.70 15.70 13.33
CA ASN A 12 26.47 16.43 12.35
C ASN A 12 26.33 15.80 10.95
N LYS A 13 26.84 16.47 9.93
CA LYS A 13 26.78 16.00 8.54
C LYS A 13 28.03 15.24 8.06
N SER A 14 29.02 15.03 8.95
CA SER A 14 30.31 14.45 8.56
C SER A 14 30.28 12.94 8.35
N LYS A 15 29.16 12.25 8.68
CA LYS A 15 29.04 10.78 8.72
C LYS A 15 30.12 10.11 9.63
N LEU A 16 30.66 10.86 10.58
CA LEU A 16 31.63 10.40 11.55
C LEU A 16 31.06 10.49 12.97
N ILE A 17 31.29 9.46 13.76
CA ILE A 17 31.02 9.48 15.20
C ILE A 17 32.34 9.80 15.89
N LYS A 18 32.38 10.94 16.62
CA LYS A 18 33.55 11.42 17.32
C LYS A 18 33.29 11.44 18.81
N LEU A 19 34.16 10.82 19.59
CA LEU A 19 34.12 10.83 21.03
C LEU A 19 35.26 11.70 21.56
N PHE A 20 34.92 12.69 22.41
CA PHE A 20 35.87 13.61 22.98
C PHE A 20 36.01 13.37 24.48
N ARG A 21 37.24 13.47 24.99
CA ARG A 21 37.55 13.60 26.41
C ARG A 21 37.95 15.06 26.69
N GLY A 22 36.97 15.86 27.14
CA GLY A 22 37.17 17.31 27.20
C GLY A 22 37.27 17.90 25.79
N LYS A 23 38.44 18.44 25.42
CA LYS A 23 38.70 18.98 24.07
C LYS A 23 39.50 18.03 23.16
N GLU A 24 39.99 16.94 23.69
CA GLU A 24 40.80 15.97 22.96
C GLU A 24 39.93 14.94 22.27
N LEU A 25 40.19 14.70 20.98
CA LEU A 25 39.53 13.63 20.23
C LEU A 25 40.08 12.28 20.70
N ALA A 26 39.25 11.49 21.38
CA ALA A 26 39.63 10.18 21.89
C ALA A 26 39.42 9.07 20.85
N PHE A 27 38.28 9.12 20.13
CA PHE A 27 37.95 8.13 19.12
C PHE A 27 37.18 8.78 17.97
N GLU A 28 37.41 8.21 16.76
CA GLU A 28 36.67 8.56 15.54
C GLU A 28 36.34 7.29 14.77
N TRP A 29 35.08 7.13 14.35
CA TRP A 29 34.61 6.03 13.55
C TRP A 29 33.77 6.54 12.38
N LYS A 30 33.84 5.85 11.23
CA LYS A 30 32.86 6.02 10.17
C LYS A 30 31.52 5.44 10.60
N LEU A 31 30.43 6.16 10.35
CA LEU A 31 29.07 5.69 10.65
C LEU A 31 28.76 4.39 9.91
N GLU A 32 29.19 4.28 8.65
CA GLU A 32 29.01 3.08 7.82
C GLU A 32 29.62 1.82 8.48
N ASP A 33 30.86 1.91 8.98
CA ASP A 33 31.50 0.76 9.61
C ASP A 33 30.76 0.31 10.86
N LEU A 34 30.28 1.26 11.67
CA LEU A 34 29.48 0.94 12.86
C LEU A 34 28.10 0.37 12.50
N LEU A 35 27.47 0.85 11.44
CA LEU A 35 26.19 0.30 10.96
C LEU A 35 26.35 -1.14 10.44
N LYS A 36 27.46 -1.44 9.75
CA LYS A 36 27.78 -2.79 9.32
C LYS A 36 27.91 -3.76 10.50
N GLU A 37 28.68 -3.37 11.50
CA GLU A 37 28.86 -4.17 12.71
C GLU A 37 27.54 -4.32 13.49
N TRP A 38 26.78 -3.24 13.67
CA TRP A 38 25.50 -3.24 14.38
C TRP A 38 24.48 -4.19 13.70
N ASN A 39 24.37 -4.15 12.37
CA ASN A 39 23.39 -4.93 11.63
C ASN A 39 23.86 -6.37 11.34
N PHE A 40 25.15 -6.69 11.51
CA PHE A 40 25.70 -7.98 11.11
C PHE A 40 25.03 -9.18 11.77
N VAL A 41 24.80 -9.13 13.08
CA VAL A 41 24.16 -10.24 13.82
C VAL A 41 22.71 -10.43 13.34
N SER A 42 21.94 -9.34 13.21
CA SER A 42 20.58 -9.38 12.71
C SER A 42 20.51 -9.95 11.28
N TYR A 43 21.42 -9.53 10.41
CA TYR A 43 21.57 -10.10 9.06
C TYR A 43 21.82 -11.60 9.09
N LYS A 44 22.75 -12.08 9.92
CA LYS A 44 23.03 -13.52 10.03
C LYS A 44 21.83 -14.30 10.53
N MET A 45 21.10 -13.78 11.52
CA MET A 45 19.89 -14.43 12.03
C MET A 45 18.78 -14.46 10.97
N GLN A 46 18.56 -13.36 10.25
CA GLN A 46 17.59 -13.29 9.15
C GLN A 46 17.95 -14.27 8.03
N SER A 47 19.22 -14.37 7.66
CA SER A 47 19.68 -15.31 6.61
C SER A 47 19.44 -16.77 6.93
N LEU A 48 19.29 -17.13 8.24
CA LEU A 48 18.97 -18.49 8.68
C LEU A 48 17.46 -18.74 8.78
N ARG A 49 16.66 -17.70 9.02
CA ARG A 49 15.21 -17.80 9.27
C ARG A 49 14.39 -17.50 8.03
N ASP A 50 14.78 -16.47 7.27
CA ASP A 50 14.06 -15.90 6.15
C ASP A 50 14.81 -16.19 4.84
N ASN A 51 14.37 -15.63 3.71
CA ASN A 51 15.09 -15.77 2.45
C ASN A 51 16.48 -15.11 2.53
N PRO A 52 17.59 -15.86 2.34
CA PRO A 52 18.95 -15.34 2.54
C PRO A 52 19.36 -14.28 1.52
N GLU A 53 18.79 -14.32 0.30
CA GLU A 53 19.07 -13.31 -0.73
C GLU A 53 18.48 -11.94 -0.33
N THR A 54 17.24 -11.92 0.10
CA THR A 54 16.61 -10.67 0.55
C THR A 54 17.22 -10.15 1.85
N ALA A 55 17.58 -11.04 2.78
CA ALA A 55 18.30 -10.65 4.00
C ALA A 55 19.65 -9.98 3.66
N LYS A 56 20.38 -10.49 2.65
CA LYS A 56 21.62 -9.87 2.17
C LYS A 56 21.37 -8.51 1.51
N GLN A 57 20.32 -8.41 0.68
CA GLN A 57 19.96 -7.14 0.04
C GLN A 57 19.60 -6.07 1.09
N GLU A 58 18.83 -6.43 2.13
CA GLU A 58 18.49 -5.51 3.23
C GLU A 58 19.75 -5.04 3.97
N TYR A 59 20.64 -5.97 4.33
CA TYR A 59 21.89 -5.62 5.02
C TYR A 59 22.74 -4.64 4.20
N LEU A 60 22.91 -4.89 2.90
CA LEU A 60 23.66 -3.99 2.01
C LEU A 60 22.96 -2.63 1.86
N PHE A 61 21.64 -2.63 1.76
CA PHE A 61 20.84 -1.44 1.65
C PHE A 61 20.91 -0.57 2.92
N ASP A 62 20.81 -1.17 4.10
CA ASP A 62 20.85 -0.44 5.38
C ASP A 62 22.23 0.11 5.74
N THR A 63 23.27 -0.46 5.15
CA THR A 63 24.68 -0.06 5.37
C THR A 63 25.25 0.80 4.25
N ASP A 64 24.48 1.11 3.22
CA ASP A 64 24.89 2.02 2.14
C ASP A 64 24.78 3.48 2.61
N GLU A 65 25.93 4.17 2.68
CA GLU A 65 26.01 5.57 3.13
C GLU A 65 25.55 6.59 2.08
N ASP A 66 25.44 6.20 0.81
CA ASP A 66 25.07 7.08 -0.29
C ASP A 66 23.56 7.10 -0.57
N ARG A 67 22.78 6.37 0.21
CA ARG A 67 21.32 6.35 0.09
C ARG A 67 20.72 7.74 0.29
N LYS A 68 19.78 8.06 -0.60
CA LYS A 68 19.02 9.32 -0.53
C LYS A 68 17.83 9.20 0.42
N GLY A 69 17.35 7.96 0.69
CA GLY A 69 16.15 7.70 1.47
C GLY A 69 14.86 8.10 0.74
N LEU A 70 13.80 8.36 1.50
CA LEU A 70 12.51 8.78 0.95
C LEU A 70 12.66 10.13 0.23
N ASN A 71 12.27 10.16 -1.04
CA ASN A 71 12.37 11.33 -1.90
C ASN A 71 11.05 11.54 -2.69
N PRO A 72 9.97 11.97 -2.04
CA PRO A 72 8.68 12.14 -2.69
C PRO A 72 8.75 13.24 -3.75
N LYS A 73 8.13 12.95 -4.89
CA LYS A 73 7.91 13.90 -5.98
C LYS A 73 6.42 13.95 -6.27
N ILE A 74 5.86 15.14 -6.38
CA ILE A 74 4.42 15.35 -6.54
C ILE A 74 4.19 16.15 -7.82
N SER A 75 3.37 15.62 -8.72
CA SER A 75 3.00 16.26 -9.99
C SER A 75 1.73 17.11 -9.92
N PHE A 76 1.08 17.18 -8.75
CA PHE A 76 -0.18 17.86 -8.51
C PHE A 76 -0.14 18.70 -7.22
N GLU A 77 -1.14 19.53 -7.00
CA GLU A 77 -1.28 20.28 -5.74
C GLU A 77 -2.03 19.46 -4.68
N ILE A 78 -1.48 19.43 -3.47
CA ILE A 78 -2.17 18.84 -2.31
C ILE A 78 -3.20 19.85 -1.80
N PRO A 79 -4.49 19.49 -1.70
CA PRO A 79 -5.50 20.41 -1.19
C PRO A 79 -5.23 20.74 0.28
N LYS A 80 -5.14 22.03 0.62
CA LYS A 80 -4.96 22.48 2.01
C LYS A 80 -6.20 22.29 2.87
N LYS A 81 -7.37 22.35 2.26
CA LYS A 81 -8.67 22.13 2.91
C LYS A 81 -9.58 21.38 1.96
N ILE A 82 -10.38 20.49 2.53
CA ILE A 82 -11.47 19.83 1.82
C ILE A 82 -12.72 20.64 2.08
N THR A 83 -13.36 21.11 1.01
CA THR A 83 -14.61 21.86 1.09
C THR A 83 -15.77 20.94 1.47
N SER A 84 -16.82 21.50 2.06
CA SER A 84 -18.04 20.73 2.33
C SER A 84 -18.72 20.31 1.03
N PHE A 85 -19.19 19.08 1.00
CA PHE A 85 -19.91 18.52 -0.14
C PHE A 85 -21.42 18.67 0.07
N SER A 86 -22.14 18.96 -1.02
CA SER A 86 -23.61 19.09 -1.01
C SER A 86 -24.33 17.73 -0.87
N SER A 87 -23.66 16.64 -1.25
CA SER A 87 -24.14 15.27 -1.16
C SER A 87 -23.05 14.36 -0.61
N ARG A 88 -23.46 13.25 0.00
CA ARG A 88 -22.54 12.22 0.52
C ARG A 88 -22.91 10.86 -0.09
N PRO A 89 -22.35 10.48 -1.23
CA PRO A 89 -22.55 9.17 -1.83
C PRO A 89 -22.24 8.05 -0.84
N SER A 90 -23.01 6.96 -0.92
CA SER A 90 -22.84 5.82 -0.01
C SER A 90 -21.71 4.92 -0.49
N VAL A 91 -20.82 4.52 0.43
CA VAL A 91 -19.76 3.55 0.18
C VAL A 91 -19.82 2.40 1.18
N ALA A 92 -19.78 1.16 0.66
CA ALA A 92 -19.67 -0.04 1.49
C ALA A 92 -18.21 -0.24 1.89
N ILE A 93 -17.92 -0.17 3.18
CA ILE A 93 -16.65 -0.58 3.77
C ILE A 93 -16.78 -2.06 4.12
N LEU A 94 -16.41 -2.90 3.16
CA LEU A 94 -16.61 -4.34 3.22
C LEU A 94 -15.55 -5.02 4.06
N ARG A 95 -15.99 -5.89 4.94
CA ARG A 95 -15.12 -6.72 5.77
C ARG A 95 -15.64 -8.12 5.99
N GLU A 96 -14.72 -9.01 6.30
CA GLU A 96 -14.97 -10.35 6.79
C GLU A 96 -14.29 -10.51 8.16
N GLN A 97 -14.58 -11.59 8.90
CA GLN A 97 -13.89 -11.86 10.17
C GLN A 97 -12.37 -11.92 9.92
N GLY A 98 -11.59 -11.24 10.75
CA GLY A 98 -10.13 -11.09 10.62
C GLY A 98 -9.68 -9.87 9.83
N VAL A 99 -10.57 -9.16 9.15
CA VAL A 99 -10.29 -7.83 8.57
C VAL A 99 -10.17 -6.80 9.68
N ASN A 100 -9.19 -5.90 9.58
CA ASN A 100 -8.89 -4.90 10.62
C ASN A 100 -8.71 -3.46 10.10
N GLY A 101 -8.69 -3.25 8.77
CA GLY A 101 -8.48 -1.94 8.14
C GLY A 101 -9.74 -1.11 7.93
N GLN A 102 -10.92 -1.56 8.37
CA GLN A 102 -12.20 -0.94 8.03
C GLN A 102 -12.39 0.45 8.65
N VAL A 103 -11.90 0.68 9.87
CA VAL A 103 -12.10 1.97 10.57
C VAL A 103 -11.25 3.07 9.92
N GLU A 104 -9.97 2.78 9.63
CA GLU A 104 -9.07 3.72 8.98
C GLU A 104 -9.47 3.99 7.52
N MET A 105 -9.97 2.98 6.83
CA MET A 105 -10.52 3.13 5.48
C MET A 105 -11.78 3.99 5.47
N ALA A 106 -12.73 3.74 6.38
CA ALA A 106 -13.91 4.57 6.56
C ALA A 106 -13.55 6.03 6.87
N ALA A 107 -12.54 6.25 7.73
CA ALA A 107 -12.06 7.59 8.05
C ALA A 107 -11.52 8.34 6.82
N ALA A 108 -10.79 7.65 5.93
CA ALA A 108 -10.28 8.25 4.71
C ALA A 108 -11.40 8.66 3.72
N PHE A 109 -12.38 7.78 3.51
CA PHE A 109 -13.54 8.08 2.64
C PHE A 109 -14.49 9.11 3.26
N ASP A 110 -14.75 9.04 4.58
CA ASP A 110 -15.57 10.05 5.28
C ASP A 110 -14.96 11.45 5.16
N ARG A 111 -13.65 11.55 5.26
CA ARG A 111 -12.90 12.82 5.13
C ARG A 111 -13.13 13.50 3.79
N VAL A 112 -13.31 12.74 2.72
CA VAL A 112 -13.58 13.28 1.37
C VAL A 112 -15.06 13.30 1.00
N GLY A 113 -15.98 13.17 1.99
CA GLY A 113 -17.40 13.42 1.83
C GLY A 113 -18.22 12.22 1.38
N PHE A 114 -17.81 10.99 1.67
CA PHE A 114 -18.67 9.83 1.54
C PHE A 114 -19.50 9.55 2.81
N SER A 115 -20.63 8.89 2.66
CA SER A 115 -21.37 8.22 3.73
C SER A 115 -20.89 6.77 3.82
N CYS A 116 -20.03 6.48 4.80
CA CYS A 116 -19.42 5.17 4.96
C CYS A 116 -20.33 4.22 5.76
N THR A 117 -20.61 3.05 5.22
CA THR A 117 -21.34 1.99 5.91
C THR A 117 -20.42 0.80 6.13
N ASP A 118 -20.21 0.39 7.38
CA ASP A 118 -19.54 -0.85 7.72
C ASP A 118 -20.43 -2.03 7.31
N VAL A 119 -19.96 -2.83 6.35
CA VAL A 119 -20.71 -3.97 5.79
C VAL A 119 -19.90 -5.25 6.05
N HIS A 120 -20.39 -6.09 6.96
CA HIS A 120 -19.84 -7.41 7.16
C HIS A 120 -20.44 -8.40 6.15
N MET A 121 -19.66 -9.37 5.68
CA MET A 121 -20.14 -10.38 4.72
C MET A 121 -21.44 -11.08 5.18
N THR A 122 -21.63 -11.28 6.49
CA THR A 122 -22.88 -11.82 7.04
C THR A 122 -24.10 -10.92 6.79
N ASP A 123 -23.92 -9.62 6.55
CA ASP A 123 -25.03 -8.72 6.21
C ASP A 123 -25.50 -8.94 4.78
N LEU A 124 -24.54 -9.17 3.88
CA LEU A 124 -24.84 -9.52 2.49
C LEU A 124 -25.44 -10.92 2.39
N ILE A 125 -24.88 -11.92 3.07
CA ILE A 125 -25.35 -13.30 3.10
C ILE A 125 -26.80 -13.38 3.62
N ALA A 126 -27.11 -12.59 4.67
CA ALA A 126 -28.44 -12.56 5.27
C ALA A 126 -29.43 -11.62 4.54
N GLY A 127 -29.00 -10.94 3.47
CA GLY A 127 -29.81 -9.99 2.73
C GLY A 127 -30.21 -8.73 3.51
N ARG A 128 -29.50 -8.43 4.62
CA ARG A 128 -29.73 -7.19 5.40
C ARG A 128 -29.21 -5.95 4.67
N ARG A 129 -28.23 -6.14 3.80
CA ARG A 129 -27.66 -5.13 2.91
C ARG A 129 -27.53 -5.70 1.51
N LYS A 130 -27.58 -4.83 0.50
CA LYS A 130 -27.38 -5.17 -0.90
C LYS A 130 -26.35 -4.23 -1.52
N LEU A 131 -25.54 -4.72 -2.44
CA LEU A 131 -24.50 -3.92 -3.09
C LEU A 131 -25.08 -2.80 -3.95
N GLU A 132 -26.31 -2.96 -4.47
CA GLU A 132 -27.00 -1.93 -5.26
C GLU A 132 -27.24 -0.60 -4.51
N GLU A 133 -27.20 -0.62 -3.17
CA GLU A 133 -27.36 0.56 -2.30
C GLU A 133 -26.16 1.52 -2.37
N PHE A 134 -25.03 1.09 -2.93
CA PHE A 134 -23.75 1.79 -2.82
C PHE A 134 -23.23 2.30 -4.16
N SER A 135 -22.59 3.48 -4.11
CA SER A 135 -21.82 4.05 -5.23
C SER A 135 -20.36 3.57 -5.23
N GLY A 136 -19.91 2.93 -4.16
CA GLY A 136 -18.56 2.38 -4.06
C GLY A 136 -18.49 1.18 -3.14
N LEU A 137 -17.60 0.25 -3.44
CA LEU A 137 -17.29 -0.93 -2.66
C LEU A 137 -15.80 -0.93 -2.31
N VAL A 138 -15.46 -1.02 -1.04
CA VAL A 138 -14.08 -1.04 -0.58
C VAL A 138 -13.81 -2.27 0.26
N ALA A 139 -13.05 -3.22 -0.29
CA ALA A 139 -12.57 -4.41 0.42
C ALA A 139 -11.29 -4.06 1.18
N CYS A 140 -11.35 -4.14 2.52
CA CYS A 140 -10.28 -3.65 3.40
C CYS A 140 -9.19 -4.68 3.67
N GLY A 141 -8.04 -4.18 4.16
CA GLY A 141 -6.92 -5.00 4.60
C GLY A 141 -7.19 -5.74 5.92
N GLY A 142 -6.45 -6.80 6.14
CA GLY A 142 -6.52 -7.66 7.32
C GLY A 142 -6.06 -9.07 7.04
N PHE A 143 -6.64 -10.04 7.75
CA PHE A 143 -6.35 -11.47 7.66
C PHE A 143 -7.67 -12.25 7.69
N SER A 144 -8.43 -12.16 6.60
CA SER A 144 -9.74 -12.83 6.53
C SER A 144 -9.62 -14.33 6.77
N TYR A 145 -10.40 -14.85 7.70
CA TYR A 145 -10.31 -16.25 8.17
C TYR A 145 -8.91 -16.69 8.64
N GLY A 146 -8.08 -15.71 9.11
CA GLY A 146 -6.70 -15.99 9.53
C GLY A 146 -5.78 -16.47 8.42
N ASP A 147 -6.14 -16.22 7.15
CA ASP A 147 -5.44 -16.67 5.93
C ASP A 147 -5.19 -18.21 5.89
N VAL A 148 -6.04 -19.00 6.55
CA VAL A 148 -5.86 -20.47 6.71
C VAL A 148 -5.82 -21.21 5.37
N LEU A 149 -6.60 -20.76 4.39
CA LEU A 149 -6.64 -21.34 3.03
C LEU A 149 -5.69 -20.64 2.05
N GLY A 150 -5.08 -19.54 2.46
CA GLY A 150 -4.36 -18.56 1.65
C GLY A 150 -4.98 -17.18 1.80
N ALA A 151 -4.18 -16.15 1.64
CA ALA A 151 -4.61 -14.78 1.87
C ALA A 151 -5.75 -14.37 0.93
N GLY A 152 -6.89 -13.99 1.51
CA GLY A 152 -8.12 -13.62 0.79
C GLY A 152 -8.93 -14.81 0.23
N GLU A 153 -8.41 -16.05 0.25
CA GLU A 153 -9.09 -17.20 -0.38
C GLU A 153 -10.38 -17.56 0.33
N GLY A 154 -10.41 -17.58 1.66
CA GLY A 154 -11.63 -17.85 2.42
C GLY A 154 -12.73 -16.82 2.11
N TRP A 155 -12.37 -15.56 2.02
CA TRP A 155 -13.30 -14.48 1.68
C TRP A 155 -13.84 -14.60 0.26
N ALA A 156 -12.98 -14.79 -0.74
CA ALA A 156 -13.41 -14.99 -2.13
C ALA A 156 -14.29 -16.25 -2.28
N THR A 157 -13.93 -17.34 -1.59
CA THR A 157 -14.69 -18.59 -1.60
C THR A 157 -16.11 -18.39 -1.06
N SER A 158 -16.30 -17.62 0.01
CA SER A 158 -17.63 -17.33 0.55
C SER A 158 -18.54 -16.59 -0.45
N ILE A 159 -17.96 -15.83 -1.37
CA ILE A 159 -18.69 -15.14 -2.46
C ILE A 159 -18.94 -16.10 -3.63
N LEU A 160 -17.91 -16.79 -4.12
CA LEU A 160 -17.97 -17.61 -5.32
C LEU A 160 -18.93 -18.80 -5.19
N TYR A 161 -19.01 -19.40 -4.01
CA TYR A 161 -19.85 -20.58 -3.74
C TYR A 161 -21.23 -20.24 -3.15
N ASN A 162 -21.56 -18.98 -3.04
CA ASN A 162 -22.91 -18.50 -2.75
C ASN A 162 -23.50 -17.87 -4.01
N GLU A 163 -24.46 -18.51 -4.64
CA GLU A 163 -25.01 -18.10 -5.93
C GLU A 163 -25.57 -16.66 -5.88
N SER A 164 -26.33 -16.32 -4.85
CA SER A 164 -26.91 -14.97 -4.69
C SER A 164 -25.84 -13.90 -4.55
N LEU A 165 -24.80 -14.16 -3.73
CA LEU A 165 -23.69 -13.22 -3.57
C LEU A 165 -22.87 -13.09 -4.87
N ARG A 166 -22.57 -14.19 -5.51
CA ARG A 166 -21.83 -14.19 -6.78
C ARG A 166 -22.53 -13.33 -7.82
N GLU A 167 -23.85 -13.46 -7.96
CA GLU A 167 -24.63 -12.62 -8.87
C GLU A 167 -24.68 -11.15 -8.45
N ASP A 168 -24.78 -10.84 -7.14
CA ASP A 168 -24.78 -9.48 -6.62
C ASP A 168 -23.45 -8.79 -6.89
N PHE A 169 -22.32 -9.47 -6.63
CA PHE A 169 -20.99 -8.97 -6.93
C PHE A 169 -20.78 -8.79 -8.44
N GLN A 170 -21.20 -9.76 -9.26
CA GLN A 170 -21.09 -9.66 -10.70
C GLN A 170 -21.90 -8.47 -11.27
N ARG A 171 -23.13 -8.26 -10.80
CA ARG A 171 -23.96 -7.08 -11.15
C ARG A 171 -23.27 -5.78 -10.76
N PHE A 172 -22.75 -5.71 -9.52
CA PHE A 172 -22.06 -4.53 -9.03
C PHE A 172 -20.83 -4.20 -9.87
N PHE A 173 -19.96 -5.18 -10.12
CA PHE A 173 -18.74 -5.00 -10.91
C PHE A 173 -19.01 -4.65 -12.39
N SER A 174 -20.20 -4.92 -12.89
CA SER A 174 -20.59 -4.62 -14.27
C SER A 174 -21.18 -3.21 -14.44
N ARG A 175 -21.38 -2.47 -13.34
CA ARG A 175 -21.86 -1.09 -13.39
C ARG A 175 -20.70 -0.14 -13.75
N ASP A 176 -21.01 0.90 -14.51
CA ASP A 176 -20.06 1.95 -14.92
C ASP A 176 -20.13 3.23 -14.05
N ASP A 177 -21.15 3.32 -13.19
CA ASP A 177 -21.41 4.44 -12.27
C ASP A 177 -20.90 4.21 -10.85
N VAL A 178 -20.20 3.10 -10.59
CA VAL A 178 -19.67 2.73 -9.28
C VAL A 178 -18.19 2.37 -9.35
N PHE A 179 -17.53 2.42 -8.21
CA PHE A 179 -16.14 1.99 -8.11
C PHE A 179 -15.93 0.83 -7.12
N THR A 180 -14.82 0.12 -7.30
CA THR A 180 -14.32 -0.86 -6.33
C THR A 180 -12.85 -0.61 -6.02
N LEU A 181 -12.50 -0.64 -4.75
CA LEU A 181 -11.13 -0.60 -4.25
C LEU A 181 -10.85 -1.84 -3.41
N GLY A 182 -9.81 -2.60 -3.75
CA GLY A 182 -9.28 -3.68 -2.91
C GLY A 182 -7.90 -3.31 -2.38
N VAL A 183 -7.72 -3.35 -1.05
CA VAL A 183 -6.44 -3.03 -0.40
C VAL A 183 -5.95 -4.23 0.41
N CYS A 184 -4.68 -4.63 0.20
CA CYS A 184 -4.01 -5.70 0.92
C CYS A 184 -4.83 -7.00 0.91
N ASN A 185 -5.40 -7.46 2.02
CA ASN A 185 -6.26 -8.65 2.06
C ASN A 185 -7.51 -8.50 1.17
N GLY A 186 -8.11 -7.31 1.10
CA GLY A 186 -9.18 -7.01 0.15
C GLY A 186 -8.73 -7.07 -1.31
N CYS A 187 -7.49 -6.64 -1.61
CA CYS A 187 -6.89 -6.80 -2.94
C CYS A 187 -6.76 -8.28 -3.31
N GLN A 188 -6.27 -9.11 -2.40
CA GLN A 188 -6.15 -10.55 -2.60
C GLN A 188 -7.52 -11.22 -2.85
N ALA A 189 -8.52 -10.88 -2.02
CA ALA A 189 -9.87 -11.44 -2.15
C ALA A 189 -10.54 -11.03 -3.49
N ILE A 190 -10.50 -9.75 -3.85
CA ILE A 190 -11.11 -9.27 -5.11
C ILE A 190 -10.37 -9.80 -6.35
N ALA A 191 -9.04 -9.97 -6.27
CA ALA A 191 -8.28 -10.56 -7.37
C ALA A 191 -8.72 -12.00 -7.70
N LEU A 192 -9.14 -12.77 -6.70
CA LEU A 192 -9.69 -14.11 -6.86
C LEU A 192 -11.11 -14.13 -7.46
N LEU A 193 -11.77 -12.98 -7.49
CA LEU A 193 -13.07 -12.78 -8.14
C LEU A 193 -12.94 -12.29 -9.60
N SER A 194 -11.75 -12.35 -10.19
CA SER A 194 -11.48 -11.82 -11.53
C SER A 194 -12.47 -12.30 -12.60
N ASP A 195 -12.97 -13.53 -12.54
CA ASP A 195 -13.97 -14.06 -13.47
C ASP A 195 -15.32 -13.34 -13.42
N LEU A 196 -15.60 -12.61 -12.33
CA LEU A 196 -16.80 -11.79 -12.16
C LEU A 196 -16.61 -10.34 -12.63
N ILE A 197 -15.37 -9.93 -12.93
CA ILE A 197 -14.98 -8.53 -13.14
C ILE A 197 -14.69 -8.27 -14.61
N PRO A 198 -15.44 -7.40 -15.30
CA PRO A 198 -15.15 -7.05 -16.68
C PRO A 198 -13.75 -6.45 -16.86
N GLY A 199 -12.97 -6.99 -17.81
CA GLY A 199 -11.66 -6.46 -18.18
C GLY A 199 -10.51 -6.82 -17.24
N SER A 200 -10.68 -7.79 -16.33
CA SER A 200 -9.68 -8.23 -15.34
C SER A 200 -8.96 -9.54 -15.68
N ASN A 201 -9.14 -10.07 -16.86
CA ASN A 201 -8.65 -11.38 -17.30
C ASN A 201 -7.11 -11.54 -17.30
N LEU A 202 -6.37 -10.47 -17.04
CA LEU A 202 -4.91 -10.46 -16.89
C LEU A 202 -4.46 -10.28 -15.43
N TRP A 203 -5.40 -10.21 -14.48
CA TRP A 203 -5.05 -9.93 -13.09
C TRP A 203 -4.25 -11.06 -12.44
N PRO A 204 -3.27 -10.70 -11.58
CA PRO A 204 -2.47 -11.68 -10.86
C PRO A 204 -3.25 -12.33 -9.72
N LYS A 205 -2.79 -13.49 -9.29
CA LYS A 205 -2.94 -13.91 -7.89
C LYS A 205 -1.80 -13.33 -7.08
N PHE A 206 -2.05 -13.08 -5.80
CA PHE A 206 -1.04 -12.64 -4.85
C PHE A 206 -0.59 -13.82 -4.01
N VAL A 207 0.72 -14.01 -3.91
CA VAL A 207 1.34 -15.14 -3.22
C VAL A 207 2.35 -14.67 -2.19
N ARG A 208 2.94 -15.59 -1.43
CA ARG A 208 3.91 -15.32 -0.39
C ARG A 208 5.04 -14.41 -0.89
N ASN A 209 5.42 -13.42 -0.08
CA ASN A 209 6.53 -12.52 -0.38
C ASN A 209 7.83 -13.28 -0.64
N LYS A 210 8.65 -12.80 -1.56
CA LYS A 210 9.98 -13.36 -1.82
C LYS A 210 10.86 -13.39 -0.57
N SER A 211 10.67 -12.45 0.34
CA SER A 211 11.40 -12.37 1.62
C SER A 211 11.03 -13.49 2.61
N GLU A 212 9.93 -14.23 2.34
CA GLU A 212 9.39 -15.29 3.19
C GLU A 212 8.95 -14.82 4.58
N LYS A 213 8.80 -13.50 4.76
CA LYS A 213 8.34 -12.89 6.02
C LYS A 213 7.21 -11.88 5.78
N PHE A 214 6.56 -11.49 6.87
CA PHE A 214 5.63 -10.36 6.88
C PHE A 214 6.42 -9.05 6.75
N GLU A 215 6.07 -8.23 5.76
CA GLU A 215 6.70 -6.95 5.51
C GLU A 215 5.83 -5.81 6.06
N ALA A 216 6.38 -5.05 7.01
CA ALA A 216 5.79 -3.85 7.56
C ALA A 216 6.79 -2.69 7.38
N ARG A 217 6.55 -1.85 6.35
CA ARG A 217 7.50 -0.83 5.91
C ARG A 217 6.82 0.43 5.42
N LEU A 218 7.55 1.53 5.44
CA LEU A 218 7.26 2.70 4.62
C LEU A 218 8.14 2.61 3.35
N ILE A 219 7.49 2.51 2.19
CA ILE A 219 8.15 2.41 0.87
C ILE A 219 7.69 3.55 -0.03
N GLN A 220 8.24 3.65 -1.22
CA GLN A 220 7.78 4.60 -2.24
C GLN A 220 7.11 3.88 -3.40
N LEU A 221 6.10 4.50 -3.97
CA LEU A 221 5.46 4.09 -5.22
C LEU A 221 5.66 5.15 -6.28
N LEU A 222 5.98 4.72 -7.49
CA LEU A 222 5.84 5.51 -8.70
C LEU A 222 4.42 5.30 -9.25
N ILE A 223 3.69 6.40 -9.48
CA ILE A 223 2.37 6.38 -10.08
C ILE A 223 2.52 6.46 -11.59
N GLY A 224 2.10 5.41 -12.29
CA GLY A 224 2.12 5.31 -13.73
C GLY A 224 0.80 5.76 -14.36
N LYS A 225 0.86 6.13 -15.64
CA LYS A 225 -0.34 6.44 -16.42
C LYS A 225 -1.23 5.21 -16.57
N SER A 226 -2.49 5.35 -16.18
CA SER A 226 -3.46 4.26 -16.22
C SER A 226 -4.90 4.78 -16.33
N PRO A 227 -5.90 3.93 -16.68
CA PRO A 227 -7.30 4.30 -16.65
C PRO A 227 -7.87 4.43 -15.23
N SER A 228 -7.17 3.98 -14.18
CA SER A 228 -7.69 3.97 -12.81
C SER A 228 -8.23 5.33 -12.38
N ILE A 229 -9.50 5.36 -12.00
CA ILE A 229 -10.15 6.57 -11.50
C ILE A 229 -9.45 7.15 -10.26
N PHE A 230 -8.88 6.29 -9.43
CA PHE A 230 -8.21 6.68 -8.19
C PHE A 230 -6.92 7.47 -8.41
N PHE A 231 -6.22 7.23 -9.52
CA PHE A 231 -4.92 7.84 -9.80
C PHE A 231 -4.98 8.98 -10.83
N GLN A 232 -6.17 9.46 -11.20
CA GLN A 232 -6.33 10.54 -12.16
C GLN A 232 -5.59 11.81 -11.73
N GLY A 233 -4.73 12.33 -12.64
CA GLY A 233 -3.94 13.54 -12.40
C GLY A 233 -2.85 13.38 -11.33
N MET A 234 -2.42 12.14 -11.06
CA MET A 234 -1.31 11.85 -10.14
C MET A 234 -0.10 11.23 -10.87
N ASP A 235 -0.15 11.13 -12.20
CA ASP A 235 0.89 10.51 -13.02
C ASP A 235 2.28 11.09 -12.70
N ASP A 236 3.33 10.26 -12.79
CA ASP A 236 4.73 10.58 -12.54
C ASP A 236 5.05 11.03 -11.11
N SER A 237 4.09 10.95 -10.20
CA SER A 237 4.35 11.19 -8.77
C SER A 237 5.04 9.99 -8.12
N VAL A 238 5.94 10.29 -7.19
CA VAL A 238 6.60 9.31 -6.30
C VAL A 238 6.15 9.58 -4.88
N LEU A 239 5.39 8.66 -4.30
CA LEU A 239 4.74 8.87 -3.01
C LEU A 239 5.13 7.80 -2.00
N PRO A 240 5.48 8.19 -0.75
CA PRO A 240 5.66 7.23 0.34
C PRO A 240 4.31 6.66 0.78
N VAL A 241 4.30 5.37 1.10
CA VAL A 241 3.11 4.65 1.56
C VAL A 241 3.47 3.48 2.47
N ALA A 242 2.59 3.16 3.40
CA ALA A 242 2.74 2.00 4.27
C ALA A 242 2.40 0.69 3.53
N VAL A 243 3.18 -0.35 3.77
CA VAL A 243 2.87 -1.75 3.43
C VAL A 243 2.83 -2.61 4.68
N ALA A 244 1.95 -3.61 4.71
CA ALA A 244 1.78 -4.54 5.82
C ALA A 244 1.19 -5.86 5.32
N HIS A 245 2.02 -6.76 4.76
CA HIS A 245 1.54 -8.00 4.16
C HIS A 245 2.59 -9.13 4.17
N GLY A 246 2.13 -10.38 4.27
CA GLY A 246 2.95 -11.59 4.10
C GLY A 246 2.85 -12.21 2.70
N GLU A 247 1.75 -11.95 1.99
CA GLU A 247 1.43 -12.49 0.67
C GLU A 247 1.08 -11.36 -0.30
N GLY A 248 2.09 -10.66 -0.81
CA GLY A 248 1.89 -9.51 -1.70
C GLY A 248 2.55 -9.65 -3.08
N GLN A 249 3.31 -10.72 -3.31
CA GLN A 249 3.99 -10.95 -4.58
C GLN A 249 3.00 -11.34 -5.66
N ILE A 250 3.06 -10.69 -6.83
CA ILE A 250 2.27 -11.10 -7.98
C ILE A 250 2.79 -12.42 -8.57
N ASN A 251 1.86 -13.34 -8.86
CA ASN A 251 2.18 -14.63 -9.53
C ASN A 251 1.80 -14.55 -11.00
N LEU A 252 2.62 -13.90 -11.80
CA LEU A 252 2.50 -13.81 -13.26
C LEU A 252 3.84 -14.02 -13.95
N GLY A 253 3.79 -14.62 -15.12
CA GLY A 253 4.96 -14.73 -15.99
C GLY A 253 5.28 -13.41 -16.71
N LYS A 254 6.51 -13.27 -17.22
CA LYS A 254 6.96 -12.06 -17.95
C LYS A 254 6.04 -11.69 -19.13
N LYS A 255 5.45 -12.68 -19.82
CA LYS A 255 4.57 -12.44 -20.96
C LYS A 255 3.25 -11.77 -20.54
N GLU A 256 2.66 -12.21 -19.44
CA GLU A 256 1.42 -11.65 -18.87
C GLU A 256 1.68 -10.25 -18.32
N ILE A 257 2.81 -10.06 -17.62
CA ILE A 257 3.25 -8.75 -17.11
C ILE A 257 3.41 -7.75 -18.25
N ASN A 258 4.08 -8.14 -19.35
CA ASN A 258 4.24 -7.26 -20.50
C ASN A 258 2.90 -6.86 -21.10
N LYS A 259 1.91 -7.75 -21.14
CA LYS A 259 0.55 -7.41 -21.61
C LYS A 259 -0.16 -6.41 -20.69
N LEU A 260 -0.03 -6.57 -19.36
CA LEU A 260 -0.58 -5.61 -18.39
C LEU A 260 0.04 -4.21 -18.58
N LEU A 261 1.36 -4.15 -18.70
CA LEU A 261 2.10 -2.90 -18.89
C LEU A 261 1.73 -2.24 -20.24
N GLN A 262 1.69 -2.99 -21.33
CA GLN A 262 1.30 -2.47 -22.65
C GLN A 262 -0.14 -1.93 -22.70
N LYS A 263 -1.04 -2.50 -21.91
CA LYS A 263 -2.43 -2.03 -21.80
C LYS A 263 -2.60 -0.89 -20.80
N GLY A 264 -1.54 -0.46 -20.10
CA GLY A 264 -1.60 0.57 -19.07
C GLY A 264 -2.40 0.17 -17.83
N LEU A 265 -2.51 -1.14 -17.51
CA LEU A 265 -3.32 -1.64 -16.39
C LEU A 265 -2.55 -1.76 -15.08
N VAL A 266 -1.37 -1.15 -15.01
CA VAL A 266 -0.50 -1.09 -13.81
C VAL A 266 -0.42 0.36 -13.36
N PRO A 267 -1.30 0.80 -12.44
CA PRO A 267 -1.31 2.20 -11.99
C PRO A 267 -0.14 2.55 -11.08
N ILE A 268 0.46 1.59 -10.39
CA ILE A 268 1.52 1.82 -9.40
C ILE A 268 2.59 0.73 -9.43
N THR A 269 3.84 1.17 -9.26
CA THR A 269 4.99 0.29 -9.09
C THR A 269 5.83 0.70 -7.89
N TYR A 270 6.51 -0.24 -7.24
CA TYR A 270 7.50 0.05 -6.21
C TYR A 270 8.66 0.87 -6.79
N ALA A 271 9.08 1.90 -6.06
CA ALA A 271 10.11 2.84 -6.51
C ALA A 271 11.32 2.87 -5.58
N ASN A 272 12.50 3.05 -6.18
CA ASN A 272 13.75 3.26 -5.47
C ASN A 272 13.91 4.73 -4.99
N ASP A 273 15.03 5.05 -4.35
CA ASP A 273 15.34 6.38 -3.82
C ASP A 273 15.46 7.46 -4.92
N GLU A 274 15.67 7.08 -6.19
CA GLU A 274 15.65 7.97 -7.35
C GLU A 274 14.24 8.21 -7.90
N GLY A 275 13.25 7.42 -7.46
CA GLY A 275 11.88 7.44 -7.95
C GLY A 275 11.67 6.61 -9.21
N LEU A 276 12.55 5.66 -9.49
CA LEU A 276 12.43 4.73 -10.61
C LEU A 276 11.86 3.39 -10.13
N THR A 277 11.08 2.73 -10.99
CA THR A 277 10.58 1.38 -10.71
C THR A 277 11.72 0.43 -10.34
N THR A 278 11.51 -0.39 -9.31
CA THR A 278 12.54 -1.29 -8.79
C THR A 278 12.01 -2.70 -8.49
N GLU A 279 12.87 -3.70 -8.71
CA GLU A 279 12.69 -5.07 -8.24
C GLU A 279 13.56 -5.37 -7.00
N SER A 280 14.38 -4.41 -6.58
CA SER A 280 15.34 -4.60 -5.49
C SER A 280 14.66 -4.53 -4.11
N TYR A 281 14.95 -5.49 -3.27
CA TYR A 281 14.55 -5.50 -1.87
C TYR A 281 15.50 -4.57 -1.06
N PRO A 282 15.03 -3.83 -0.08
CA PRO A 282 13.69 -3.84 0.53
C PRO A 282 12.71 -2.83 -0.08
N GLN A 283 13.10 -2.05 -1.09
CA GLN A 283 12.26 -1.03 -1.73
C GLN A 283 11.08 -1.67 -2.48
N ASN A 284 11.27 -2.87 -3.05
CA ASN A 284 10.22 -3.78 -3.47
C ASN A 284 10.09 -4.89 -2.41
N PRO A 285 9.14 -4.76 -1.45
CA PRO A 285 9.13 -5.60 -0.27
C PRO A 285 8.65 -7.03 -0.54
N ASN A 286 7.87 -7.25 -1.58
CA ASN A 286 7.28 -8.56 -1.87
C ASN A 286 7.96 -9.32 -3.02
N GLY A 287 8.86 -8.66 -3.77
CA GLY A 287 9.57 -9.27 -4.89
C GLY A 287 8.75 -9.40 -6.16
N SER A 288 7.69 -8.62 -6.33
CA SER A 288 6.88 -8.58 -7.57
C SER A 288 7.73 -8.17 -8.75
N LEU A 289 7.69 -8.93 -9.84
CA LEU A 289 8.38 -8.61 -11.08
C LEU A 289 7.88 -7.27 -11.64
N SER A 290 8.79 -6.53 -12.28
CA SER A 290 8.55 -5.17 -12.79
C SER A 290 8.04 -4.20 -11.72
N GLY A 291 8.28 -4.50 -10.43
CA GLY A 291 7.88 -3.65 -9.31
C GLY A 291 6.37 -3.49 -9.14
N ILE A 292 5.54 -4.28 -9.79
CA ILE A 292 4.07 -4.08 -9.76
C ILE A 292 3.54 -4.15 -8.34
N ALA A 293 2.86 -3.08 -7.89
CA ALA A 293 2.28 -2.94 -6.56
C ALA A 293 0.74 -2.92 -6.56
N GLY A 294 0.13 -2.80 -7.75
CA GLY A 294 -1.31 -2.80 -7.95
C GLY A 294 -1.71 -2.91 -9.41
N VAL A 295 -2.97 -3.22 -9.64
CA VAL A 295 -3.57 -3.38 -10.98
C VAL A 295 -4.94 -2.71 -11.03
N THR A 296 -5.39 -2.38 -12.24
CA THR A 296 -6.74 -1.87 -12.47
C THR A 296 -7.40 -2.63 -13.62
N ASN A 297 -8.74 -2.59 -13.72
CA ASN A 297 -9.46 -3.14 -14.86
C ASN A 297 -9.43 -2.17 -16.06
N ALA A 298 -9.92 -2.61 -17.21
CA ALA A 298 -9.85 -1.82 -18.44
C ALA A 298 -10.67 -0.51 -18.39
N SER A 299 -11.77 -0.47 -17.64
CA SER A 299 -12.57 0.76 -17.43
C SER A 299 -11.96 1.70 -16.38
N GLY A 300 -11.02 1.21 -15.55
CA GLY A 300 -10.40 1.98 -14.47
C GLY A 300 -11.25 2.13 -13.21
N THR A 301 -12.46 1.59 -13.20
CA THR A 301 -13.40 1.70 -12.07
C THR A 301 -13.08 0.76 -10.92
N ILE A 302 -12.27 -0.27 -11.15
CA ILE A 302 -11.87 -1.24 -10.13
C ILE A 302 -10.35 -1.24 -10.03
N THR A 303 -9.84 -0.95 -8.84
CA THR A 303 -8.39 -0.88 -8.56
C THR A 303 -8.03 -1.75 -7.37
N LEU A 304 -6.97 -2.51 -7.52
CA LEU A 304 -6.41 -3.39 -6.49
C LEU A 304 -4.98 -2.97 -6.18
N MET A 305 -4.65 -2.87 -4.90
CA MET A 305 -3.30 -2.51 -4.47
C MET A 305 -2.91 -3.18 -3.15
N MET A 306 -1.65 -3.56 -3.03
CA MET A 306 -1.12 -4.13 -1.78
C MET A 306 -0.76 -3.08 -0.72
N PRO A 307 -0.23 -1.90 -1.08
CA PRO A 307 0.01 -0.80 -0.14
C PRO A 307 -1.28 -0.18 0.40
N HIS A 308 -1.16 0.51 1.56
CA HIS A 308 -2.26 1.05 2.34
C HIS A 308 -2.37 2.58 2.23
N PRO A 309 -3.13 3.14 1.26
CA PRO A 309 -3.33 4.58 1.15
C PRO A 309 -4.09 5.18 2.34
N GLU A 310 -4.98 4.40 2.98
CA GLU A 310 -5.73 4.78 4.19
C GLU A 310 -4.83 4.97 5.42
N ARG A 311 -3.63 4.43 5.41
CA ARG A 311 -2.60 4.61 6.45
C ARG A 311 -1.61 5.72 6.09
N SER A 312 -1.89 6.48 5.03
CA SER A 312 -0.93 7.45 4.49
C SER A 312 -1.59 8.76 4.02
N PHE A 313 -2.91 8.97 4.19
CA PHE A 313 -3.60 10.16 3.66
C PHE A 313 -3.46 11.40 4.54
N LEU A 314 -3.14 11.23 5.82
CA LEU A 314 -2.80 12.34 6.72
C LEU A 314 -1.28 12.46 6.85
N SER A 315 -0.79 13.69 6.88
CA SER A 315 0.63 13.97 7.11
C SER A 315 1.16 13.39 8.42
N ALA A 316 0.32 13.35 9.46
CA ALA A 316 0.67 12.80 10.78
C ALA A 316 0.85 11.27 10.79
N GLN A 317 0.40 10.55 9.75
CA GLN A 317 0.58 9.10 9.62
C GLN A 317 1.97 8.71 9.11
N HIS A 318 2.75 9.68 8.60
CA HIS A 318 4.10 9.44 8.10
C HIS A 318 5.13 9.62 9.21
N SER A 319 6.08 8.68 9.33
CA SER A 319 7.22 8.79 10.24
C SER A 319 8.17 9.93 9.88
N TRP A 320 8.21 10.28 8.59
CA TRP A 320 8.88 11.44 8.04
C TRP A 320 8.07 11.99 6.87
N LYS A 321 8.05 13.32 6.72
CA LYS A 321 7.39 14.03 5.62
C LYS A 321 8.14 15.32 5.27
N PRO A 322 8.01 15.86 4.05
CA PRO A 322 8.42 17.21 3.72
C PRO A 322 7.72 18.25 4.60
N GLU A 323 8.40 19.37 4.88
CA GLU A 323 7.87 20.45 5.74
C GLU A 323 6.61 21.11 5.16
N ASN A 324 6.48 21.12 3.84
CA ASN A 324 5.37 21.75 3.11
C ASN A 324 4.08 20.90 3.06
N TRP A 325 4.05 19.73 3.69
CA TRP A 325 2.81 18.97 3.86
C TRP A 325 2.08 19.47 5.12
N ASP A 326 0.90 20.06 4.92
CA ASP A 326 0.03 20.53 6.01
C ASP A 326 -0.69 19.35 6.71
N GLU A 327 -2.02 19.40 6.82
CA GLU A 327 -2.84 18.34 7.43
C GLU A 327 -2.82 17.06 6.57
N TYR A 328 -2.92 17.22 5.24
CA TYR A 328 -3.03 16.12 4.29
C TYR A 328 -1.71 15.79 3.64
N SER A 329 -1.48 14.49 3.41
CA SER A 329 -0.47 14.01 2.50
C SER A 329 -1.00 13.98 1.06
N PRO A 330 -0.15 13.73 0.05
CA PRO A 330 -0.60 13.56 -1.34
C PRO A 330 -1.66 12.47 -1.54
N TRP A 331 -1.73 11.47 -0.67
CA TRP A 331 -2.70 10.38 -0.76
C TRP A 331 -4.14 10.80 -0.58
N ILE A 332 -4.41 11.99 -0.06
CA ILE A 332 -5.79 12.50 0.02
C ILE A 332 -6.42 12.66 -1.37
N LYS A 333 -5.61 12.98 -2.41
CA LYS A 333 -6.09 13.10 -3.79
C LYS A 333 -6.65 11.79 -4.32
N PHE A 334 -6.05 10.65 -3.96
CA PHE A 334 -6.55 9.32 -4.31
C PHE A 334 -8.02 9.12 -3.91
N PHE A 335 -8.38 9.52 -2.69
CA PHE A 335 -9.76 9.43 -2.20
C PHE A 335 -10.66 10.51 -2.80
N LEU A 336 -10.15 11.73 -3.04
CA LEU A 336 -10.89 12.80 -3.73
C LEU A 336 -11.23 12.41 -5.17
N ASN A 337 -10.34 11.72 -5.88
CA ASN A 337 -10.60 11.23 -7.23
C ASN A 337 -11.79 10.26 -7.26
N ALA A 338 -11.89 9.35 -6.29
CA ALA A 338 -13.07 8.49 -6.15
C ALA A 338 -14.35 9.30 -5.88
N ARG A 339 -14.22 10.38 -5.10
CA ARG A 339 -15.36 11.27 -4.83
C ARG A 339 -15.80 12.06 -6.06
N GLU A 340 -14.85 12.50 -6.88
CA GLU A 340 -15.12 13.19 -8.14
C GLU A 340 -15.79 12.28 -9.16
N PHE A 341 -15.42 11.00 -9.19
CA PHE A 341 -16.00 10.02 -10.11
C PHE A 341 -17.50 9.77 -9.89
N VAL A 342 -17.99 9.78 -8.65
CA VAL A 342 -19.40 9.50 -8.31
C VAL A 342 -20.25 10.76 -8.07
N ASN A 343 -19.79 11.92 -8.53
CA ASN A 343 -20.53 13.20 -8.42
C ASN A 343 -21.66 13.34 -9.42
#